data_a38749e76f45a6356383e0c74c548d32
#
_entry.id   a38749e76f45a6356383e0c74c548d32
#
_cell.length_a   1.000
_cell.length_b   1.000
_cell.length_c   1.000
_cell.angle_alpha   90.00
_cell.angle_beta   90.00
_cell.angle_gamma   90.00
#
_symmetry.space_group_name_H-M   'P 1'
#
loop_
_entity.id
_entity.type
_entity.pdbx_description
1 polymer ?
#
loop_
_entity_poly.entity_id
_entity_poly.type
_entity_poly.pdbx_seq_one_letter_code
_entity_poly.pdbx_strand_id
1 'polypeptide(L)'
;MTVTPDLADRYGVRSPRRRAQAVALWTLGALGTVAAAWTGWSMATAEPYVVNDYGFAVVSPELVEVTFDVTKDADVALTCRLTALNPSYAQVGFAEVTIPAGSDDLQRFTVDVPTAEEATTGLLDGCEAVPAGS
;
A
#
# COMPACT_ATOMS: atom_id res chain seq x y z
N MET A 1 57.49 3.01 -39.71
CA MET A 1 56.77 2.59 -38.52
C MET A 1 56.32 1.15 -38.66
N THR A 2 57.01 0.25 -38.02
CA THR A 2 56.63 -1.15 -37.96
C THR A 2 55.46 -1.28 -37.00
N VAL A 3 54.28 -1.49 -37.50
CA VAL A 3 53.13 -1.89 -36.71
C VAL A 3 53.35 -3.33 -36.29
N THR A 4 53.77 -3.54 -35.06
CA THR A 4 53.80 -4.87 -34.45
C THR A 4 52.33 -5.31 -34.33
N PRO A 5 51.92 -6.43 -35.00
CA PRO A 5 50.57 -6.94 -34.77
C PRO A 5 50.44 -7.28 -33.30
N ASP A 6 49.44 -6.68 -32.70
CA ASP A 6 49.14 -6.90 -31.29
C ASP A 6 48.91 -8.40 -31.06
N LEU A 7 49.73 -9.00 -30.26
CA LEU A 7 49.60 -10.43 -29.91
C LEU A 7 48.23 -10.75 -29.30
N ALA A 8 47.58 -9.74 -28.71
CA ALA A 8 46.24 -9.86 -28.19
C ALA A 8 45.20 -10.24 -29.25
N ASP A 9 45.40 -9.80 -30.51
CA ASP A 9 44.51 -10.10 -31.62
C ASP A 9 44.61 -11.57 -32.07
N ARG A 10 45.81 -12.15 -31.93
CA ARG A 10 46.06 -13.56 -32.24
C ARG A 10 45.58 -14.55 -31.17
N TYR A 11 45.58 -14.15 -29.92
CA TYR A 11 45.22 -15.00 -28.79
C TYR A 11 43.81 -14.76 -28.28
N GLY A 12 43.00 -13.99 -29.00
CA GLY A 12 41.60 -13.81 -28.67
C GLY A 12 41.34 -13.09 -27.36
N VAL A 13 42.28 -12.27 -26.89
CA VAL A 13 42.08 -11.44 -25.71
C VAL A 13 41.00 -10.44 -26.01
N ARG A 14 39.88 -10.55 -25.32
CA ARG A 14 38.74 -9.64 -25.47
C ARG A 14 39.16 -8.23 -25.21
N SER A 15 38.90 -7.33 -26.17
CA SER A 15 39.20 -5.92 -26.01
C SER A 15 38.54 -5.33 -24.76
N PRO A 16 39.15 -4.37 -24.08
CA PRO A 16 38.58 -3.76 -22.88
C PRO A 16 37.18 -3.14 -23.15
N ARG A 17 36.94 -2.68 -24.37
CA ARG A 17 35.61 -2.18 -24.78
C ARG A 17 34.55 -3.28 -24.75
N ARG A 18 34.86 -4.48 -25.22
CA ARG A 18 33.92 -5.61 -25.20
C ARG A 18 33.60 -6.08 -23.79
N ARG A 19 34.59 -6.05 -22.90
CA ARG A 19 34.38 -6.36 -21.49
C ARG A 19 33.48 -5.31 -20.82
N ALA A 20 33.76 -4.02 -21.08
CA ALA A 20 32.95 -2.93 -20.57
C ALA A 20 31.49 -3.01 -21.08
N GLN A 21 31.27 -3.32 -22.35
CA GLN A 21 29.94 -3.52 -22.91
C GLN A 21 29.24 -4.72 -22.30
N ALA A 22 29.94 -5.83 -22.12
CA ALA A 22 29.37 -7.02 -21.49
C ALA A 22 28.97 -6.75 -20.04
N VAL A 23 29.83 -6.07 -19.28
CA VAL A 23 29.51 -5.68 -17.89
C VAL A 23 28.32 -4.73 -17.85
N ALA A 24 28.26 -3.75 -18.76
CA ALA A 24 27.15 -2.82 -18.84
C ALA A 24 25.81 -3.54 -19.15
N LEU A 25 25.82 -4.50 -20.08
CA LEU A 25 24.64 -5.30 -20.42
C LEU A 25 24.20 -6.18 -19.25
N TRP A 26 25.13 -6.80 -18.55
CA TRP A 26 24.83 -7.62 -17.37
C TRP A 26 24.26 -6.79 -16.21
N THR A 27 24.81 -5.59 -15.98
CA THR A 27 24.33 -4.70 -14.92
C THR A 27 22.93 -4.17 -15.25
N LEU A 28 22.68 -3.79 -16.50
CA LEU A 28 21.34 -3.38 -16.95
C LEU A 28 20.33 -4.52 -16.82
N GLY A 29 20.71 -5.72 -17.21
CA GLY A 29 19.87 -6.90 -17.04
C GLY A 29 19.56 -7.20 -15.59
N ALA A 30 20.55 -7.13 -14.71
CA ALA A 30 20.36 -7.35 -13.28
C ALA A 30 19.45 -6.29 -12.65
N LEU A 31 19.67 -5.00 -12.98
CA LEU A 31 18.81 -3.92 -12.51
C LEU A 31 17.37 -4.07 -13.00
N GLY A 32 17.19 -4.44 -14.25
CA GLY A 32 15.86 -4.69 -14.83
C GLY A 32 15.15 -5.85 -14.12
N THR A 33 15.86 -6.92 -13.82
CA THR A 33 15.31 -8.08 -13.10
C THR A 33 14.88 -7.71 -11.67
N VAL A 34 15.72 -6.96 -10.96
CA VAL A 34 15.39 -6.50 -9.60
C VAL A 34 14.17 -5.59 -9.62
N ALA A 35 14.10 -4.65 -10.57
CA ALA A 35 12.96 -3.76 -10.70
C ALA A 35 11.66 -4.53 -11.03
N ALA A 36 11.73 -5.50 -11.93
CA ALA A 36 10.59 -6.36 -12.28
C ALA A 36 10.14 -7.22 -11.10
N ALA A 37 11.08 -7.79 -10.35
CA ALA A 37 10.77 -8.57 -9.17
C ALA A 37 10.12 -7.71 -8.06
N TRP A 38 10.62 -6.49 -7.87
CA TRP A 38 10.06 -5.57 -6.90
C TRP A 38 8.62 -5.17 -7.24
N THR A 39 8.37 -4.79 -8.51
CA THR A 39 7.01 -4.44 -8.96
C THR A 39 6.07 -5.62 -8.88
N GLY A 40 6.51 -6.81 -9.29
CA GLY A 40 5.71 -8.03 -9.17
C GLY A 40 5.37 -8.37 -7.73
N TRP A 41 6.34 -8.25 -6.82
CA TRP A 41 6.11 -8.47 -5.40
C TRP A 41 5.12 -7.47 -4.81
N SER A 42 5.27 -6.17 -5.13
CA SER A 42 4.39 -5.13 -4.62
C SER A 42 2.94 -5.30 -5.13
N MET A 43 2.76 -5.74 -6.37
CA MET A 43 1.43 -6.04 -6.90
C MET A 43 0.81 -7.29 -6.26
N ALA A 44 1.62 -8.31 -6.00
CA ALA A 44 1.15 -9.55 -5.39
C ALA A 44 0.78 -9.37 -3.91
N THR A 45 1.38 -8.40 -3.23
CA THR A 45 1.11 -8.08 -1.82
C THR A 45 0.17 -6.90 -1.65
N ALA A 46 -0.33 -6.31 -2.73
CA ALA A 46 -1.31 -5.24 -2.66
C ALA A 46 -2.60 -5.72 -1.99
N GLU A 47 -3.12 -4.93 -1.09
CA GLU A 47 -4.37 -5.23 -0.43
C GLU A 47 -5.54 -5.14 -1.43
N PRO A 48 -6.50 -6.07 -1.35
CA PRO A 48 -7.63 -6.11 -2.29
C PRO A 48 -8.71 -5.07 -1.97
N TYR A 49 -8.35 -4.00 -1.30
CA TYR A 49 -9.26 -2.93 -0.95
C TYR A 49 -8.54 -1.59 -0.85
N VAL A 50 -9.30 -0.52 -1.03
CA VAL A 50 -8.84 0.85 -0.82
C VAL A 50 -9.86 1.55 0.07
N VAL A 51 -9.38 2.16 1.14
CA VAL A 51 -10.20 2.91 2.08
C VAL A 51 -9.69 4.34 2.14
N ASN A 52 -10.59 5.29 1.97
CA ASN A 52 -10.28 6.71 2.06
C ASN A 52 -11.13 7.35 3.15
N ASP A 53 -10.47 8.07 4.03
CA ASP A 53 -11.13 8.85 5.06
C ASP A 53 -11.80 10.07 4.40
N TYR A 54 -13.10 10.19 4.56
CA TYR A 54 -13.85 11.31 4.00
C TYR A 54 -13.97 12.46 5.00
N GLY A 55 -14.28 12.15 6.25
CA GLY A 55 -14.42 13.15 7.30
C GLY A 55 -15.18 12.65 8.50
N PHE A 56 -15.41 13.56 9.42
CA PHE A 56 -16.14 13.27 10.65
C PHE A 56 -17.05 14.44 11.01
N ALA A 57 -18.05 14.15 11.84
CA ALA A 57 -18.93 15.17 12.42
C ALA A 57 -19.11 14.87 13.91
N VAL A 58 -18.87 15.85 14.75
CA VAL A 58 -19.17 15.75 16.19
C VAL A 58 -20.65 16.09 16.38
N VAL A 59 -21.44 15.08 16.65
CA VAL A 59 -22.89 15.20 16.80
C VAL A 59 -23.26 15.66 18.20
N SER A 60 -22.57 15.13 19.21
CA SER A 60 -22.78 15.44 20.61
C SER A 60 -21.49 15.17 21.40
N PRO A 61 -21.42 15.58 22.69
CA PRO A 61 -20.27 15.24 23.52
C PRO A 61 -20.03 13.74 23.72
N GLU A 62 -21.03 12.93 23.37
CA GLU A 62 -20.99 11.47 23.53
C GLU A 62 -20.97 10.71 22.22
N LEU A 63 -21.01 11.42 21.07
CA LEU A 63 -21.13 10.77 19.76
C LEU A 63 -20.42 11.53 18.67
N VAL A 64 -19.60 10.81 17.92
CA VAL A 64 -18.94 11.28 16.69
C VAL A 64 -19.33 10.37 15.52
N GLU A 65 -19.75 10.95 14.41
CA GLU A 65 -19.96 10.23 13.17
C GLU A 65 -18.69 10.30 12.33
N VAL A 66 -18.19 9.16 11.89
CA VAL A 66 -17.05 9.07 10.98
C VAL A 66 -17.53 8.53 9.64
N THR A 67 -17.20 9.25 8.58
CA THR A 67 -17.56 8.87 7.21
C THR A 67 -16.31 8.51 6.43
N PHE A 68 -16.35 7.39 5.76
CA PHE A 68 -15.24 6.91 4.93
C PHE A 68 -15.76 6.20 3.67
N ASP A 69 -14.92 6.19 2.66
CA ASP A 69 -15.20 5.54 1.38
C ASP A 69 -14.40 4.24 1.28
N VAL A 70 -15.05 3.19 0.82
CA VAL A 70 -14.45 1.87 0.65
C VAL A 70 -14.66 1.39 -0.77
N THR A 71 -13.58 0.99 -1.40
CA THR A 71 -13.59 0.22 -2.65
C THR A 71 -12.88 -1.10 -2.38
N LYS A 72 -13.53 -2.21 -2.61
CA LYS A 72 -12.97 -3.53 -2.33
C LYS A 72 -13.46 -4.54 -3.36
N ASP A 73 -12.77 -5.66 -3.45
CA ASP A 73 -13.24 -6.79 -4.24
C ASP A 73 -14.53 -7.37 -3.65
N ALA A 74 -15.42 -7.85 -4.50
CA ALA A 74 -16.76 -8.31 -4.11
C ALA A 74 -16.75 -9.48 -3.13
N ASP A 75 -15.72 -10.31 -3.15
CA ASP A 75 -15.56 -11.49 -2.30
C ASP A 75 -14.86 -11.20 -0.96
N VAL A 76 -14.46 -9.96 -0.74
CA VAL A 76 -13.71 -9.55 0.47
C VAL A 76 -14.65 -8.86 1.45
N ALA A 77 -14.64 -9.33 2.70
CA ALA A 77 -15.22 -8.60 3.83
C ALA A 77 -14.12 -7.81 4.54
N LEU A 78 -14.45 -6.65 5.08
CA LEU A 78 -13.51 -5.80 5.83
C LEU A 78 -14.00 -5.59 7.25
N THR A 79 -13.07 -5.60 8.19
CA THR A 79 -13.28 -5.10 9.54
C THR A 79 -12.50 -3.81 9.71
N CYS A 80 -13.22 -2.72 9.95
CA CYS A 80 -12.65 -1.39 10.09
C CYS A 80 -12.73 -0.91 11.53
N ARG A 81 -11.67 -0.26 12.00
CA ARG A 81 -11.59 0.33 13.33
C ARG A 81 -11.60 1.84 13.22
N LEU A 82 -12.44 2.45 14.05
CA LEU A 82 -12.60 3.88 14.11
C LEU A 82 -12.26 4.38 15.52
N THR A 83 -11.61 5.52 15.59
CA THR A 83 -11.14 6.09 16.84
C THR A 83 -11.55 7.55 16.94
N ALA A 84 -11.97 7.98 18.09
CA ALA A 84 -12.23 9.39 18.39
C ALA A 84 -11.21 9.89 19.41
N LEU A 85 -10.68 11.09 19.17
CA LEU A 85 -9.65 11.72 20.00
C LEU A 85 -10.16 13.03 20.57
N ASN A 86 -9.73 13.33 21.80
CA ASN A 86 -9.96 14.62 22.44
C ASN A 86 -8.87 15.66 22.07
N PRO A 87 -8.96 16.91 22.55
CA PRO A 87 -7.94 17.92 22.26
C PRO A 87 -6.52 17.57 22.70
N SER A 88 -6.38 16.65 23.65
CA SER A 88 -5.08 16.16 24.13
C SER A 88 -4.56 14.96 23.34
N TYR A 89 -5.25 14.60 22.24
CA TYR A 89 -4.96 13.40 21.42
C TYR A 89 -5.11 12.08 22.15
N ALA A 90 -5.84 12.07 23.25
CA ALA A 90 -6.19 10.84 23.93
C ALA A 90 -7.41 10.20 23.28
N GLN A 91 -7.41 8.89 23.20
CA GLN A 91 -8.53 8.13 22.66
C GLN A 91 -9.70 8.18 23.64
N VAL A 92 -10.82 8.74 23.23
CA VAL A 92 -12.04 8.86 24.03
C VAL A 92 -13.21 8.07 23.46
N GLY A 93 -13.04 7.51 22.28
CA GLY A 93 -14.04 6.66 21.65
C GLY A 93 -13.42 5.64 20.72
N PHE A 94 -14.09 4.51 20.59
CA PHE A 94 -13.68 3.42 19.70
C PHE A 94 -14.92 2.72 19.15
N ALA A 95 -14.87 2.37 17.88
CA ALA A 95 -15.88 1.52 17.26
C ALA A 95 -15.23 0.59 16.23
N GLU A 96 -15.79 -0.57 16.09
CA GLU A 96 -15.40 -1.52 15.07
C GLU A 96 -16.62 -1.86 14.22
N VAL A 97 -16.47 -1.84 12.90
CA VAL A 97 -17.53 -2.16 11.98
C VAL A 97 -17.05 -3.21 10.98
N THR A 98 -17.89 -4.18 10.69
CA THR A 98 -17.63 -5.19 9.66
C THR A 98 -18.44 -4.86 8.42
N ILE A 99 -17.75 -4.71 7.29
CA ILE A 99 -18.35 -4.51 5.99
C ILE A 99 -18.42 -5.86 5.29
N PRO A 100 -19.61 -6.40 5.03
CA PRO A 100 -19.75 -7.73 4.43
C PRO A 100 -19.26 -7.75 2.98
N ALA A 101 -18.89 -8.93 2.50
CA ALA A 101 -18.65 -9.17 1.09
C ALA A 101 -19.92 -8.93 0.28
N GLY A 102 -19.81 -8.55 -0.96
CA GLY A 102 -20.96 -8.43 -1.87
C GLY A 102 -20.77 -7.47 -3.02
N SER A 103 -20.25 -6.26 -2.82
CA SER A 103 -20.13 -5.27 -3.89
C SER A 103 -18.67 -4.83 -4.07
N ASP A 104 -18.26 -4.65 -5.32
CA ASP A 104 -16.96 -4.10 -5.70
C ASP A 104 -17.01 -2.59 -6.03
N ASP A 105 -18.19 -2.00 -5.96
CA ASP A 105 -18.36 -0.56 -6.19
C ASP A 105 -17.87 0.27 -5.02
N LEU A 106 -17.56 1.53 -5.31
CA LEU A 106 -17.28 2.52 -4.28
C LEU A 106 -18.50 2.69 -3.37
N GLN A 107 -18.33 2.44 -2.09
CA GLN A 107 -19.36 2.58 -1.09
C GLN A 107 -18.94 3.55 0.01
N ARG A 108 -19.86 4.41 0.40
CA ARG A 108 -19.67 5.34 1.51
C ARG A 108 -20.37 4.85 2.75
N PHE A 109 -19.65 4.81 3.85
CA PHE A 109 -20.16 4.39 5.14
C PHE A 109 -20.04 5.52 6.15
N THR A 110 -21.06 5.69 6.96
CA THR A 110 -21.04 6.56 8.13
C THR A 110 -21.28 5.70 9.36
N VAL A 111 -20.36 5.76 10.29
CA VAL A 111 -20.38 4.94 11.52
C VAL A 111 -20.37 5.84 12.74
N ASP A 112 -21.25 5.55 13.65
CA ASP A 112 -21.34 6.24 14.92
C ASP A 112 -20.30 5.68 15.90
N VAL A 113 -19.47 6.56 16.43
CA VAL A 113 -18.45 6.23 17.43
C VAL A 113 -18.88 6.84 18.75
N PRO A 114 -19.29 6.02 19.72
CA PRO A 114 -19.62 6.53 21.04
C PRO A 114 -18.35 6.99 21.77
N THR A 115 -18.45 8.12 22.46
CA THR A 115 -17.31 8.73 23.17
C THR A 115 -17.63 8.94 24.65
N ALA A 116 -16.62 8.78 25.49
CA ALA A 116 -16.74 9.00 26.95
C ALA A 116 -16.70 10.49 27.32
N GLU A 117 -16.10 11.31 26.46
CA GLU A 117 -16.05 12.77 26.59
C GLU A 117 -16.05 13.40 25.21
N GLU A 118 -16.17 14.71 25.14
CA GLU A 118 -16.24 15.41 23.86
C GLU A 118 -14.97 15.21 23.04
N ALA A 119 -15.12 14.63 21.86
CA ALA A 119 -14.06 14.45 20.89
C ALA A 119 -13.91 15.68 20.00
N THR A 120 -12.69 15.97 19.58
CA THR A 120 -12.38 17.01 18.59
C THR A 120 -12.14 16.45 17.21
N THR A 121 -11.87 15.15 17.11
CA THR A 121 -11.67 14.49 15.83
C THR A 121 -12.12 13.04 15.90
N GLY A 122 -12.61 12.53 14.77
CA GLY A 122 -12.84 11.13 14.53
C GLY A 122 -12.05 10.69 13.30
N LEU A 123 -11.46 9.54 13.34
CA LEU A 123 -10.66 9.02 12.24
C LEU A 123 -10.82 7.52 12.08
N LEU A 124 -10.57 7.09 10.86
CA LEU A 124 -10.45 5.68 10.54
C LEU A 124 -9.03 5.23 10.86
N ASP A 125 -8.89 4.37 11.82
CA ASP A 125 -7.59 3.86 12.25
C ASP A 125 -7.02 2.84 11.26
N GLY A 126 -7.88 2.03 10.66
CA GLY A 126 -7.52 1.10 9.62
C GLY A 126 -8.58 0.04 9.38
N CYS A 127 -8.43 -0.66 8.29
CA CYS A 127 -9.29 -1.79 7.94
C CYS A 127 -8.43 -3.02 7.66
N GLU A 128 -8.97 -4.19 7.97
CA GLU A 128 -8.34 -5.47 7.70
C GLU A 128 -9.30 -6.35 6.88
N ALA A 129 -8.75 -7.02 5.87
CA ALA A 129 -9.52 -7.97 5.09
C ALA A 129 -9.81 -9.22 5.93
N VAL A 130 -11.06 -9.64 5.95
CA VAL A 130 -11.48 -10.88 6.60
C VAL A 130 -11.67 -11.94 5.51
N PRO A 131 -10.98 -13.09 5.61
CA PRO A 131 -11.17 -14.16 4.64
C PRO A 131 -12.62 -14.62 4.60
N ALA A 132 -13.14 -14.89 3.40
CA ALA A 132 -14.47 -15.44 3.23
C ALA A 132 -14.57 -16.81 3.92
N GLY A 133 -15.52 -16.97 4.83
CA GLY A 133 -15.76 -18.22 5.54
C GLY A 133 -15.14 -18.34 6.94
N SER A 134 -14.56 -17.25 7.48
CA SER A 134 -14.11 -17.20 8.87
C SER A 134 -15.12 -16.57 9.80
#